data_caadd9046df92531ed77b1c7de321be3
#
_entry.id   caadd9046df92531ed77b1c7de321be3
#
_cell.length_a   1.000
_cell.length_b   1.000
_cell.length_c   1.000
_cell.angle_alpha   90.00
_cell.angle_beta   90.00
_cell.angle_gamma   90.00
#
_symmetry.space_group_name_H-M   'P 1'
#
loop_
_entity.id
_entity.type
_entity.pdbx_description
1 polymer ?
#
loop_
_entity_poly.entity_id
_entity_poly.type
_entity_poly.pdbx_seq_one_letter_code
_entity_poly.pdbx_strand_id
1 'polypeptide(L)'
;EVDEGPLIKITSIVFSGNKKFTDRALRQAIVSREKRWWAFLTPDDKYDEGRLDYDVRLLRQYYLSRGYADINVSRARGGLLPDRSGFVITFLVDEGVRYKVNNIKLTSEIENIDLDALKNLMKFGDDSWYDERQLEQGLLDISNQLGVFGYAFVDVTPEIKTDPTTGMLDIAINVGQARRNFVERIEFVDNTRTLDSVI
;
A
#
# COMPACT_ATOMS: atom_id res chain seq x y z
N GLU A 1 -24.64 -13.81 25.66
CA GLU A 1 -23.20 -13.87 26.03
C GLU A 1 -22.48 -14.56 24.89
N VAL A 2 -21.69 -13.80 24.11
CA VAL A 2 -20.84 -14.39 23.08
C VAL A 2 -19.62 -14.91 23.82
N ASP A 3 -19.45 -16.23 23.86
CA ASP A 3 -18.25 -16.87 24.37
C ASP A 3 -17.11 -16.58 23.39
N GLU A 4 -16.35 -15.52 23.67
CA GLU A 4 -15.11 -15.25 22.96
C GLU A 4 -14.11 -16.34 23.40
N GLY A 5 -13.95 -17.36 22.57
CA GLY A 5 -13.04 -18.46 22.80
C GLY A 5 -11.62 -17.97 23.17
N PRO A 6 -10.72 -18.83 23.67
CA PRO A 6 -9.41 -18.43 24.14
C PRO A 6 -8.63 -17.70 23.07
N LEU A 7 -8.13 -16.50 23.40
CA LEU A 7 -7.29 -15.67 22.51
C LEU A 7 -6.05 -16.47 22.11
N ILE A 8 -6.03 -16.92 20.86
CA ILE A 8 -4.94 -17.73 20.33
C ILE A 8 -3.81 -16.79 19.91
N LYS A 9 -2.59 -17.09 20.36
CA LYS A 9 -1.41 -16.27 20.13
C LYS A 9 -0.63 -16.73 18.91
N ILE A 10 0.09 -15.80 18.28
CA ILE A 10 1.02 -16.08 17.19
C ILE A 10 2.30 -16.66 17.79
N THR A 11 2.59 -17.92 17.49
CA THR A 11 3.78 -18.63 18.00
C THR A 11 4.97 -18.40 17.08
N SER A 12 4.76 -18.34 15.77
CA SER A 12 5.82 -18.13 14.79
C SER A 12 5.31 -17.41 13.55
N ILE A 13 6.18 -16.56 13.00
CA ILE A 13 5.97 -15.88 11.71
C ILE A 13 7.08 -16.32 10.76
N VAL A 14 6.70 -16.95 9.67
CA VAL A 14 7.59 -17.50 8.66
C VAL A 14 7.42 -16.73 7.36
N PHE A 15 8.52 -16.43 6.70
CA PHE A 15 8.52 -15.89 5.34
C PHE A 15 9.06 -16.96 4.40
N SER A 16 8.44 -17.11 3.24
CA SER A 16 8.86 -18.08 2.22
C SER A 16 8.94 -17.39 0.87
N GLY A 17 10.06 -17.59 0.16
CA GLY A 17 10.30 -16.99 -1.14
C GLY A 17 11.08 -15.66 -1.11
N ASN A 18 11.31 -15.09 0.06
CA ASN A 18 12.16 -13.91 0.24
C ASN A 18 13.64 -14.27 0.05
N LYS A 19 14.23 -13.77 -1.03
CA LYS A 19 15.65 -14.01 -1.39
C LYS A 19 16.54 -12.79 -1.18
N LYS A 20 15.94 -11.60 -1.27
CA LYS A 20 16.66 -10.31 -1.23
C LYS A 20 16.67 -9.69 0.16
N PHE A 21 15.65 -9.93 0.95
CA PHE A 21 15.58 -9.39 2.31
C PHE A 21 15.49 -10.51 3.33
N THR A 22 16.15 -10.30 4.46
CA THR A 22 16.14 -11.28 5.56
C THR A 22 14.80 -11.28 6.29
N ASP A 23 14.45 -12.40 6.88
CA ASP A 23 13.25 -12.53 7.76
C ASP A 23 13.24 -11.47 8.85
N ARG A 24 14.42 -11.13 9.39
CA ARG A 24 14.54 -10.08 10.41
C ARG A 24 14.07 -8.73 9.88
N ALA A 25 14.47 -8.37 8.66
CA ALA A 25 14.07 -7.11 8.03
C ALA A 25 12.56 -7.09 7.76
N LEU A 26 12.00 -8.19 7.26
CA LEU A 26 10.57 -8.32 6.99
C LEU A 26 9.74 -8.31 8.28
N ARG A 27 10.20 -8.95 9.37
CA ARG A 27 9.56 -8.86 10.69
C ARG A 27 9.54 -7.45 11.26
N GLN A 28 10.51 -6.61 10.93
CA GLN A 28 10.50 -5.21 11.34
C GLN A 28 9.49 -4.37 10.55
N ALA A 29 9.18 -4.77 9.32
CA ALA A 29 8.25 -4.06 8.45
C ALA A 29 6.77 -4.29 8.81
N ILE A 30 6.43 -5.37 9.52
CA ILE A 30 5.06 -5.74 9.90
C ILE A 30 4.71 -5.33 11.33
N VAL A 31 3.42 -5.32 11.65
CA VAL A 31 2.90 -5.00 13.01
C VAL A 31 2.80 -6.26 13.89
N SER A 32 2.38 -7.38 13.31
CA SER A 32 2.25 -8.64 14.07
C SER A 32 3.57 -9.09 14.69
N ARG A 33 3.50 -9.61 15.88
CA ARG A 33 4.67 -10.07 16.64
C ARG A 33 4.47 -11.49 17.14
N GLU A 34 5.56 -12.25 17.22
CA GLU A 34 5.58 -13.56 17.85
C GLU A 34 5.46 -13.41 19.38
N LYS A 35 4.77 -14.36 20.02
CA LYS A 35 4.68 -14.44 21.50
C LYS A 35 6.08 -14.46 22.11
N ARG A 36 6.32 -13.49 23.02
CA ARG A 36 7.55 -13.46 23.82
C ARG A 36 7.24 -13.86 25.26
N TRP A 37 8.06 -14.72 25.85
CA TRP A 37 7.83 -15.23 27.21
C TRP A 37 7.86 -14.15 28.30
N TRP A 38 8.50 -13.01 28.02
CA TRP A 38 8.60 -11.86 28.94
C TRP A 38 7.63 -10.71 28.63
N ALA A 39 6.85 -10.78 27.58
CA ALA A 39 5.93 -9.72 27.17
C ALA A 39 4.49 -10.10 27.57
N PHE A 40 4.13 -9.89 28.81
CA PHE A 40 2.81 -10.24 29.36
C PHE A 40 1.68 -9.30 28.88
N LEU A 41 1.99 -8.15 28.25
CA LEU A 41 1.04 -7.08 27.98
C LEU A 41 1.04 -6.57 26.52
N THR A 42 1.66 -7.28 25.56
CA THR A 42 1.63 -6.82 24.17
C THR A 42 0.41 -7.38 23.42
N PRO A 43 -0.50 -6.53 22.92
CA PRO A 43 -1.66 -6.98 22.16
C PRO A 43 -1.28 -7.52 20.77
N ASP A 44 -0.05 -7.32 20.34
CA ASP A 44 0.42 -7.58 18.97
C ASP A 44 0.75 -9.06 18.70
N ASP A 45 0.72 -9.91 19.74
CA ASP A 45 0.92 -11.36 19.64
C ASP A 45 -0.38 -12.15 19.44
N LYS A 46 -1.54 -11.46 19.35
CA LYS A 46 -2.84 -12.09 19.12
C LYS A 46 -3.07 -12.31 17.63
N TYR A 47 -3.67 -13.47 17.31
CA TYR A 47 -4.12 -13.72 15.95
C TYR A 47 -5.32 -12.83 15.62
N ASP A 48 -5.21 -12.04 14.56
CA ASP A 48 -6.25 -11.18 14.03
C ASP A 48 -6.13 -11.13 12.50
N GLU A 49 -7.18 -11.51 11.78
CA GLU A 49 -7.15 -11.59 10.32
C GLU A 49 -6.97 -10.22 9.66
N GLY A 50 -7.63 -9.19 10.17
CA GLY A 50 -7.50 -7.83 9.65
C GLY A 50 -6.08 -7.29 9.80
N ARG A 51 -5.43 -7.62 10.92
CA ARG A 51 -4.03 -7.27 11.16
C ARG A 51 -3.10 -7.98 10.19
N LEU A 52 -3.34 -9.25 9.90
CA LEU A 52 -2.54 -9.99 8.93
C LEU A 52 -2.69 -9.47 7.50
N ASP A 53 -3.89 -9.03 7.12
CA ASP A 53 -4.09 -8.37 5.82
C ASP A 53 -3.39 -7.00 5.78
N TYR A 54 -3.32 -6.31 6.90
CA TYR A 54 -2.52 -5.09 7.03
C TYR A 54 -1.02 -5.39 6.91
N ASP A 55 -0.53 -6.46 7.52
CA ASP A 55 0.87 -6.89 7.39
C ASP A 55 1.24 -7.24 5.94
N VAL A 56 0.35 -7.90 5.19
CA VAL A 56 0.55 -8.13 3.74
C VAL A 56 0.74 -6.80 2.99
N ARG A 57 -0.08 -5.78 3.29
CA ARG A 57 0.09 -4.44 2.69
C ARG A 57 1.41 -3.79 3.08
N LEU A 58 1.82 -3.88 4.35
CA LEU A 58 3.10 -3.35 4.82
C LEU A 58 4.29 -4.02 4.15
N LEU A 59 4.25 -5.34 4.00
CA LEU A 59 5.28 -6.07 3.27
C LEU A 59 5.34 -5.62 1.81
N ARG A 60 4.19 -5.50 1.16
CA ARG A 60 4.12 -4.97 -0.20
C ARG A 60 4.76 -3.58 -0.33
N GLN A 61 4.36 -2.64 0.51
CA GLN A 61 4.95 -1.29 0.55
C GLN A 61 6.46 -1.32 0.82
N TYR A 62 6.92 -2.22 1.69
CA TYR A 62 8.35 -2.39 1.97
C TYR A 62 9.14 -2.74 0.71
N TYR A 63 8.61 -3.63 -0.14
CA TYR A 63 9.24 -4.01 -1.41
C TYR A 63 9.08 -2.94 -2.50
N LEU A 64 7.87 -2.40 -2.68
CA LEU A 64 7.57 -1.36 -3.67
C LEU A 64 8.45 -0.11 -3.48
N SER A 65 8.71 0.28 -2.23
CA SER A 65 9.62 1.38 -1.91
C SER A 65 11.10 1.06 -2.14
N ARG A 66 11.43 -0.14 -2.62
CA ARG A 66 12.80 -0.60 -2.88
C ARG A 66 13.03 -1.10 -4.29
N GLY A 67 12.09 -0.82 -5.18
CA GLY A 67 12.19 -1.10 -6.60
C GLY A 67 11.54 -2.38 -7.09
N TYR A 68 10.82 -3.10 -6.26
CA TYR A 68 10.17 -4.36 -6.64
C TYR A 68 8.72 -4.12 -7.03
N ALA A 69 8.50 -3.60 -8.26
CA ALA A 69 7.16 -3.20 -8.72
C ALA A 69 6.20 -4.39 -8.90
N ASP A 70 6.71 -5.56 -9.25
CA ASP A 70 5.91 -6.78 -9.47
C ASP A 70 5.77 -7.64 -8.22
N ILE A 71 6.10 -7.11 -7.05
CA ILE A 71 5.99 -7.85 -5.79
C ILE A 71 4.60 -8.44 -5.58
N ASN A 72 4.55 -9.73 -5.30
CA ASN A 72 3.35 -10.38 -4.82
C ASN A 72 3.58 -10.97 -3.44
N VAL A 73 2.76 -10.54 -2.50
CA VAL A 73 2.74 -11.06 -1.14
C VAL A 73 1.37 -11.59 -0.84
N SER A 74 1.32 -12.85 -0.43
CA SER A 74 0.10 -13.48 0.07
C SER A 74 0.36 -14.17 1.40
N ARG A 75 -0.69 -14.36 2.19
CA ARG A 75 -0.60 -15.21 3.38
C ARG A 75 -1.02 -16.63 3.01
N ALA A 76 -0.22 -17.62 3.38
CA ALA A 76 -0.71 -18.96 3.51
C ALA A 76 -1.65 -19.00 4.73
N ARG A 77 -2.69 -19.83 4.69
CA ARG A 77 -3.59 -19.99 5.85
C ARG A 77 -2.75 -20.31 7.08
N GLY A 78 -2.91 -19.52 8.14
CA GLY A 78 -2.27 -19.80 9.41
C GLY A 78 -2.68 -21.20 9.89
N GLY A 79 -1.73 -22.02 10.23
CA GLY A 79 -1.97 -23.33 10.82
C GLY A 79 -2.01 -23.23 12.33
N LEU A 80 -3.11 -23.68 12.95
CA LEU A 80 -3.13 -23.94 14.38
C LEU A 80 -2.18 -25.12 14.66
N LEU A 81 -1.27 -24.95 15.62
CA LEU A 81 -0.41 -26.04 16.05
C LEU A 81 -1.24 -27.24 16.55
N PRO A 82 -0.78 -28.50 16.35
CA PRO A 82 -1.52 -29.70 16.75
C PRO A 82 -1.90 -29.72 18.25
N ASP A 83 -1.07 -29.14 19.09
CA ASP A 83 -1.28 -29.01 20.53
C ASP A 83 -2.15 -27.80 20.91
N ARG A 84 -2.66 -27.06 19.92
CA ARG A 84 -3.45 -25.83 20.05
C ARG A 84 -2.76 -24.72 20.86
N SER A 85 -1.45 -24.74 21.00
CA SER A 85 -0.69 -23.75 21.77
C SER A 85 -0.56 -22.40 21.07
N GLY A 86 -0.84 -22.32 19.76
CA GLY A 86 -0.80 -21.09 19.00
C GLY A 86 -0.88 -21.27 17.48
N PHE A 87 -0.81 -20.13 16.80
CA PHE A 87 -0.81 -20.07 15.33
C PHE A 87 0.60 -19.88 14.76
N VAL A 88 0.88 -20.57 13.66
CA VAL A 88 2.01 -20.29 12.77
C VAL A 88 1.48 -19.54 11.56
N ILE A 89 2.01 -18.34 11.30
CA ILE A 89 1.67 -17.52 10.14
C ILE A 89 2.77 -17.66 9.11
N THR A 90 2.42 -17.95 7.87
CA THR A 90 3.37 -17.99 6.76
C THR A 90 2.99 -16.93 5.72
N PHE A 91 3.91 -16.03 5.43
CA PHE A 91 3.82 -15.10 4.30
C PHE A 91 4.56 -15.68 3.10
N LEU A 92 3.88 -15.82 1.98
CA LEU A 92 4.46 -16.23 0.72
C LEU A 92 4.84 -14.97 -0.06
N VAL A 93 6.12 -14.86 -0.42
CA VAL A 93 6.69 -13.69 -1.09
C VAL A 93 7.20 -14.12 -2.45
N ASP A 94 6.69 -13.50 -3.50
CA ASP A 94 7.27 -13.56 -4.84
C ASP A 94 7.82 -12.16 -5.16
N GLU A 95 9.14 -12.03 -5.04
CA GLU A 95 9.81 -10.71 -5.10
C GLU A 95 9.81 -10.11 -6.50
N GLY A 96 9.72 -10.94 -7.55
CA GLY A 96 9.90 -10.49 -8.91
C GLY A 96 11.30 -9.92 -9.19
N VAL A 97 11.35 -8.97 -10.14
CA VAL A 97 12.57 -8.26 -10.54
C VAL A 97 12.65 -6.90 -9.85
N ARG A 98 13.85 -6.41 -9.59
CA ARG A 98 14.06 -5.04 -9.14
C ARG A 98 14.17 -4.11 -10.34
N TYR A 99 13.35 -3.07 -10.40
CA TYR A 99 13.23 -2.18 -11.54
C TYR A 99 13.92 -0.83 -11.34
N LYS A 100 14.51 -0.33 -12.44
CA LYS A 100 14.88 1.05 -12.60
C LYS A 100 13.86 1.76 -13.50
N VAL A 101 13.70 3.06 -13.28
CA VAL A 101 12.87 3.91 -14.14
C VAL A 101 13.61 4.18 -15.45
N ASN A 102 12.99 3.80 -16.57
CA ASN A 102 13.49 4.08 -17.90
C ASN A 102 13.04 5.47 -18.39
N ASN A 103 11.74 5.77 -18.24
CA ASN A 103 11.18 7.04 -18.68
C ASN A 103 9.96 7.42 -17.83
N ILE A 104 9.81 8.73 -17.59
CA ILE A 104 8.61 9.31 -16.97
C ILE A 104 7.99 10.26 -17.99
N LYS A 105 6.78 9.94 -18.47
CA LYS A 105 6.01 10.73 -19.42
C LYS A 105 4.78 11.30 -18.76
N LEU A 106 4.60 12.62 -18.84
CA LEU A 106 3.35 13.31 -18.47
C LEU A 106 2.52 13.59 -19.72
N THR A 107 1.21 13.38 -19.58
CA THR A 107 0.20 13.78 -20.57
C THR A 107 -0.92 14.51 -19.85
N SER A 108 -1.57 15.46 -20.53
CA SER A 108 -2.69 16.21 -19.96
C SER A 108 -3.83 16.33 -20.95
N GLU A 109 -5.05 16.18 -20.44
CA GLU A 109 -6.29 16.53 -21.16
C GLU A 109 -6.66 18.02 -20.96
N ILE A 110 -5.97 18.71 -20.06
CA ILE A 110 -6.21 20.12 -19.76
C ILE A 110 -5.27 20.95 -20.63
N GLU A 111 -5.83 21.90 -21.36
CA GLU A 111 -5.07 22.80 -22.23
C GLU A 111 -4.23 23.81 -21.43
N ASN A 112 -3.12 24.24 -22.02
CA ASN A 112 -2.23 25.28 -21.49
C ASN A 112 -1.55 24.97 -20.14
N ILE A 113 -1.29 23.69 -19.85
CA ILE A 113 -0.49 23.27 -18.70
C ILE A 113 0.97 23.09 -19.14
N ASP A 114 1.88 23.64 -18.35
CA ASP A 114 3.32 23.41 -18.48
C ASP A 114 3.69 22.03 -17.89
N LEU A 115 3.72 21.02 -18.77
CA LEU A 115 4.04 19.63 -18.38
C LEU A 115 5.47 19.46 -17.90
N ASP A 116 6.41 20.27 -18.42
CA ASP A 116 7.82 20.20 -18.01
C ASP A 116 7.99 20.75 -16.58
N ALA A 117 7.30 21.83 -16.24
CA ALA A 117 7.28 22.35 -14.90
C ALA A 117 6.69 21.32 -13.90
N LEU A 118 5.62 20.62 -14.29
CA LEU A 118 5.02 19.56 -13.47
C LEU A 118 5.97 18.33 -13.34
N LYS A 119 6.63 17.93 -14.41
CA LYS A 119 7.59 16.83 -14.38
C LYS A 119 8.74 17.10 -13.41
N ASN A 120 9.18 18.34 -13.30
CA ASN A 120 10.24 18.75 -12.37
C ASN A 120 9.86 18.63 -10.90
N LEU A 121 8.57 18.43 -10.54
CA LEU A 121 8.14 18.13 -9.18
C LEU A 121 8.45 16.69 -8.76
N MET A 122 8.69 15.81 -9.73
CA MET A 122 9.09 14.42 -9.44
C MET A 122 10.51 14.42 -8.87
N LYS A 123 10.67 13.82 -7.67
CA LYS A 123 11.97 13.77 -6.95
C LYS A 123 12.88 12.65 -7.42
N PHE A 124 12.46 11.87 -8.35
CA PHE A 124 13.23 10.80 -9.00
C PHE A 124 13.07 10.92 -10.52
N GLY A 125 14.02 10.41 -11.26
CA GLY A 125 14.03 10.50 -12.71
C GLY A 125 14.51 9.21 -13.36
N ASP A 126 14.84 9.32 -14.63
CA ASP A 126 15.35 8.22 -15.43
C ASP A 126 16.62 7.63 -14.78
N ASP A 127 16.83 6.32 -14.92
CA ASP A 127 17.90 5.51 -14.30
C ASP A 127 17.88 5.38 -12.76
N SER A 128 16.95 6.02 -12.06
CA SER A 128 16.78 5.80 -10.63
C SER A 128 16.08 4.47 -10.33
N TRP A 129 16.33 3.90 -9.15
CA TRP A 129 15.51 2.78 -8.70
C TRP A 129 14.08 3.25 -8.45
N TYR A 130 13.11 2.44 -8.89
CA TYR A 130 11.70 2.68 -8.59
C TYR A 130 11.47 2.75 -7.08
N ASP A 131 10.72 3.74 -6.64
CA ASP A 131 10.24 3.89 -5.26
C ASP A 131 8.81 4.43 -5.30
N GLU A 132 7.85 3.56 -4.93
CA GLU A 132 6.42 3.91 -4.95
C GLU A 132 6.11 5.15 -4.11
N ARG A 133 6.75 5.31 -2.95
CA ARG A 133 6.51 6.46 -2.07
C ARG A 133 6.95 7.78 -2.71
N GLN A 134 8.04 7.75 -3.49
CA GLN A 134 8.50 8.93 -4.23
C GLN A 134 7.56 9.23 -5.38
N LEU A 135 7.03 8.20 -6.06
CA LEU A 135 6.00 8.35 -7.08
C LEU A 135 4.73 8.97 -6.48
N GLU A 136 4.18 8.39 -5.43
CA GLU A 136 2.99 8.92 -4.74
C GLU A 136 3.17 10.37 -4.29
N GLN A 137 4.34 10.70 -3.71
CA GLN A 137 4.63 12.07 -3.32
C GLN A 137 4.68 13.01 -4.52
N GLY A 138 5.30 12.60 -5.62
CA GLY A 138 5.33 13.40 -6.86
C GLY A 138 3.94 13.64 -7.44
N LEU A 139 3.07 12.61 -7.42
CA LEU A 139 1.67 12.76 -7.88
C LEU A 139 0.90 13.74 -7.01
N LEU A 140 1.10 13.70 -5.67
CA LEU A 140 0.50 14.66 -4.75
C LEU A 140 1.03 16.09 -4.98
N ASP A 141 2.34 16.23 -5.18
CA ASP A 141 2.96 17.53 -5.45
C ASP A 141 2.40 18.14 -6.76
N ILE A 142 2.22 17.32 -7.82
CA ILE A 142 1.57 17.72 -9.08
C ILE A 142 0.12 18.16 -8.83
N SER A 143 -0.67 17.33 -8.13
CA SER A 143 -2.08 17.66 -7.84
C SER A 143 -2.22 18.96 -7.04
N ASN A 144 -1.37 19.15 -6.02
CA ASN A 144 -1.35 20.38 -5.22
C ASN A 144 -0.99 21.61 -6.07
N GLN A 145 0.02 21.49 -6.95
CA GLN A 145 0.43 22.59 -7.81
C GLN A 145 -0.69 22.98 -8.78
N LEU A 146 -1.40 22.01 -9.34
CA LEU A 146 -2.56 22.26 -10.19
C LEU A 146 -3.70 22.94 -9.42
N GLY A 147 -3.90 22.55 -8.14
CA GLY A 147 -4.83 23.22 -7.25
C GLY A 147 -4.50 24.69 -7.03
N VAL A 148 -3.20 25.03 -6.88
CA VAL A 148 -2.73 26.43 -6.76
C VAL A 148 -3.01 27.22 -8.05
N PHE A 149 -2.94 26.59 -9.20
CA PHE A 149 -3.31 27.21 -10.48
C PHE A 149 -4.83 27.33 -10.72
N GLY A 150 -5.64 26.92 -9.75
CA GLY A 150 -7.11 27.03 -9.82
C GLY A 150 -7.80 25.84 -10.48
N TYR A 151 -7.07 24.78 -10.82
CA TYR A 151 -7.67 23.54 -11.31
C TYR A 151 -8.19 22.72 -10.13
N ALA A 152 -9.43 22.97 -9.73
CA ALA A 152 -10.12 22.15 -8.76
C ALA A 152 -10.52 20.80 -9.39
N PHE A 153 -10.37 19.70 -8.66
CA PHE A 153 -10.77 18.34 -9.11
C PHE A 153 -9.98 17.81 -10.32
N VAL A 154 -8.66 17.81 -10.18
CA VAL A 154 -7.76 17.15 -11.14
C VAL A 154 -7.51 15.73 -10.67
N ASP A 155 -7.56 14.79 -11.62
CA ASP A 155 -7.16 13.40 -11.40
C ASP A 155 -5.76 13.20 -11.99
N VAL A 156 -4.81 12.75 -11.17
CA VAL A 156 -3.43 12.50 -11.55
C VAL A 156 -3.17 11.01 -11.35
N THR A 157 -3.25 10.25 -12.43
CA THR A 157 -3.16 8.79 -12.40
C THR A 157 -1.88 8.27 -13.06
N PRO A 158 -1.10 7.43 -12.37
CA PRO A 158 0.06 6.76 -12.96
C PRO A 158 -0.35 5.46 -13.65
N GLU A 159 0.25 5.18 -14.79
CA GLU A 159 0.28 3.87 -15.44
C GLU A 159 1.72 3.39 -15.48
N ILE A 160 2.00 2.22 -14.88
CA ILE A 160 3.34 1.65 -14.79
C ILE A 160 3.40 0.45 -15.72
N LYS A 161 4.41 0.42 -16.60
CA LYS A 161 4.71 -0.71 -17.49
C LYS A 161 6.07 -1.27 -17.17
N THR A 162 6.11 -2.51 -16.70
CA THR A 162 7.34 -3.22 -16.34
C THR A 162 7.85 -4.06 -17.51
N ASP A 163 9.16 -4.11 -17.67
CA ASP A 163 9.85 -5.08 -18.54
C ASP A 163 10.79 -5.96 -17.69
N PRO A 164 10.35 -7.16 -17.31
CA PRO A 164 11.17 -8.08 -16.51
C PRO A 164 12.48 -8.52 -17.20
N THR A 165 12.54 -8.44 -18.53
CA THR A 165 13.70 -8.86 -19.30
C THR A 165 14.86 -7.89 -19.15
N THR A 166 14.56 -6.60 -19.16
CA THR A 166 15.55 -5.53 -19.02
C THR A 166 15.70 -5.02 -17.58
N GLY A 167 14.73 -5.32 -16.71
CA GLY A 167 14.67 -4.75 -15.36
C GLY A 167 14.36 -3.26 -15.37
N MET A 168 13.69 -2.77 -16.39
CA MET A 168 13.29 -1.38 -16.56
C MET A 168 11.78 -1.23 -16.48
N LEU A 169 11.31 -0.05 -16.09
CA LEU A 169 9.89 0.29 -16.13
C LEU A 169 9.68 1.71 -16.67
N ASP A 170 8.57 1.89 -17.36
CA ASP A 170 8.08 3.19 -17.83
C ASP A 170 6.91 3.65 -16.97
N ILE A 171 6.87 4.94 -16.66
CA ILE A 171 5.78 5.57 -15.92
C ILE A 171 5.10 6.59 -16.82
N ALA A 172 3.83 6.37 -17.14
CA ALA A 172 3.00 7.36 -17.80
C ALA A 172 2.06 7.99 -16.75
N ILE A 173 2.11 9.32 -16.61
CA ILE A 173 1.27 10.06 -15.67
C ILE A 173 0.24 10.84 -16.50
N ASN A 174 -1.03 10.52 -16.30
CA ASN A 174 -2.12 11.19 -16.98
C ASN A 174 -2.76 12.21 -16.03
N VAL A 175 -2.81 13.46 -16.50
CA VAL A 175 -3.46 14.59 -15.80
C VAL A 175 -4.78 14.88 -16.49
N GLY A 176 -5.88 14.50 -15.86
CA GLY A 176 -7.23 14.65 -16.40
C GLY A 176 -8.13 15.46 -15.48
N GLN A 177 -9.32 15.81 -15.99
CA GLN A 177 -10.37 16.34 -15.12
C GLN A 177 -11.03 15.19 -14.36
N ALA A 178 -11.09 15.30 -13.04
CA ALA A 178 -11.84 14.34 -12.25
C ALA A 178 -13.32 14.38 -12.67
N ARG A 179 -13.91 13.21 -12.86
CA ARG A 179 -15.38 13.13 -13.07
C ARG A 179 -16.04 13.69 -11.81
N ARG A 180 -16.86 14.72 -11.99
CA ARG A 180 -17.65 15.30 -10.91
C ARG A 180 -18.69 14.25 -10.48
N ASN A 181 -18.44 13.58 -9.40
CA ASN A 181 -19.46 12.78 -8.71
C ASN A 181 -20.23 13.72 -7.80
N PHE A 182 -21.49 13.95 -8.09
CA PHE A 182 -22.38 14.71 -7.21
C PHE A 182 -23.00 13.73 -6.23
N VAL A 183 -23.03 14.09 -4.96
CA VAL A 183 -23.86 13.40 -3.98
C VAL A 183 -25.29 13.89 -4.22
N GLU A 184 -26.12 13.06 -4.82
CA GLU A 184 -27.49 13.42 -5.16
C GLU A 184 -28.38 13.47 -3.90
N ARG A 185 -28.10 12.58 -2.93
CA ARG A 185 -28.88 12.46 -1.71
C ARG A 185 -28.05 11.81 -0.61
N ILE A 186 -28.16 12.34 0.61
CA ILE A 186 -27.66 11.72 1.84
C ILE A 186 -28.86 11.28 2.65
N GLU A 187 -28.97 9.98 2.93
CA GLU A 187 -30.02 9.43 3.79
C GLU A 187 -29.40 9.03 5.13
N PHE A 188 -29.98 9.54 6.19
CA PHE A 188 -29.62 9.16 7.56
C PHE A 188 -30.52 7.99 8.00
N VAL A 189 -29.93 6.80 8.13
CA VAL A 189 -30.62 5.61 8.62
C VAL A 189 -30.42 5.53 10.13
N ASP A 190 -31.48 5.16 10.86
CA ASP A 190 -31.53 5.07 12.34
C ASP A 190 -31.40 6.39 13.11
N ASN A 191 -31.64 7.52 12.47
CA ASN A 191 -31.74 8.80 13.19
C ASN A 191 -33.11 8.91 13.89
N THR A 192 -33.16 8.57 15.18
CA THR A 192 -34.41 8.64 15.99
C THR A 192 -34.49 9.88 16.87
N ARG A 193 -33.47 10.74 16.90
CA ARG A 193 -33.37 11.86 17.85
C ARG A 193 -33.27 13.25 17.24
N THR A 194 -32.85 13.37 15.98
CA THR A 194 -32.60 14.66 15.34
C THR A 194 -33.32 14.74 14.00
N LEU A 195 -33.88 15.91 13.66
CA LEU A 195 -34.42 16.13 12.32
C LEU A 195 -33.29 16.16 11.30
N ASP A 196 -33.46 15.53 10.13
CA ASP A 196 -32.44 15.43 9.08
C ASP A 196 -31.96 16.81 8.58
N SER A 197 -32.76 17.85 8.76
CA SER A 197 -32.41 19.24 8.41
C SER A 197 -31.43 19.90 9.39
N VAL A 198 -31.07 19.25 10.50
CA VAL A 198 -30.18 19.77 11.56
C VAL A 198 -28.81 19.09 11.51
N ILE A 199 -28.67 18.01 10.74
CA ILE A 199 -27.43 17.30 10.48
C ILE A 199 -26.91 17.73 9.10
#